data_622df2c1aa534ee74d83082762582016
#
_entry.id   622df2c1aa534ee74d83082762582016
#
_cell.length_a   1.000
_cell.length_b   1.000
_cell.length_c   1.000
_cell.angle_alpha   90.00
_cell.angle_beta   90.00
_cell.angle_gamma   90.00
#
_symmetry.space_group_name_H-M   'P 1'
#
loop_
_entity.id
_entity.type
_entity.pdbx_description
1 polymer ?
#
loop_
_entity_poly.entity_id
_entity_poly.type
_entity_poly.pdbx_seq_one_letter_code
_entity_poly.pdbx_strand_id
1 'polypeptide(L)'
;MRLHRRFQRLWILAVLMGVTAIAASAQGRGRGATTGATNGFYRFNYGAEEMQPVTYPTQPIVTEHKITLHGQAIEYTANVGFMPIRHATTGATQGHLFYIYYAKKGVTDKSKRPVWFLFNGGPGAATIWLHMGAFGPKMVKMASNGMALPPPYTYVDNPNCLLDTGDLVFIDAMGTGYSRPDRPAYGADFGGVENDLAAFGEFVRSFLNQYNLWGSPIFVGGESYGTTRAAGLAGYLTDRDIPLNGVMLLSAVIDSNASAGEQRQLATLPTEIMTAHYHKKQPAELQKLSVEQMAKQAREFASGEYLEYLFDGARATQAQREKVLTEMARYTGLSKAFVGSLDLRVPLGPFSTELLRDTHMMTSRLDSRFAGYQIDGGANATSFDFSNANIENCFLTAFEAYVRNELNYKNDNIYYVSGNAPPWSGEYNTVVNLETGFSKNPHMKLFVGMGYYDFACPFYPVEWTLAHLKVSDEVKKNNISTGYYEAGHMVYIDQPSAAKYHADLEKFVTSAMPK
;
A
#
# COMPACT_ATOMS: atom_id res chain seq x y z
N MET A 1 -41.54 48.74 37.35
CA MET A 1 -41.45 47.26 37.25
C MET A 1 -41.62 46.82 35.79
N ARG A 2 -40.84 47.38 34.83
CA ARG A 2 -40.86 46.99 33.38
C ARG A 2 -39.51 47.23 32.70
N LEU A 3 -38.38 47.01 33.40
CA LEU A 3 -37.03 47.18 32.81
C LEU A 3 -36.09 45.95 32.99
N HIS A 4 -36.61 44.84 33.56
CA HIS A 4 -35.74 43.68 33.89
C HIS A 4 -35.91 42.46 32.95
N ARG A 5 -36.74 42.55 31.87
CA ARG A 5 -36.99 41.43 30.94
C ARG A 5 -36.36 41.57 29.56
N ARG A 6 -35.53 42.61 29.31
CA ARG A 6 -34.83 42.79 28.03
C ARG A 6 -33.37 42.38 28.00
N PHE A 7 -32.78 42.11 29.16
CA PHE A 7 -31.36 41.67 29.25
C PHE A 7 -31.13 40.16 29.25
N GLN A 8 -32.17 39.35 29.46
CA GLN A 8 -32.02 37.89 29.45
C GLN A 8 -32.18 37.24 28.05
N ARG A 9 -32.62 37.98 27.03
CA ARG A 9 -32.74 37.46 25.65
C ARG A 9 -31.54 37.75 24.76
N LEU A 10 -30.59 38.55 25.18
CA LEU A 10 -29.37 38.81 24.39
C LEU A 10 -28.18 37.90 24.77
N TRP A 11 -28.24 37.16 25.88
CA TRP A 11 -27.21 36.24 26.27
C TRP A 11 -27.40 34.81 25.73
N ILE A 12 -28.60 34.47 25.30
CA ILE A 12 -28.89 33.14 24.72
C ILE A 12 -28.58 33.10 23.21
N LEU A 13 -28.52 34.23 22.52
CA LEU A 13 -28.12 34.30 21.11
C LEU A 13 -26.59 34.41 20.89
N ALA A 14 -25.83 34.79 21.92
CA ALA A 14 -24.37 34.88 21.84
C ALA A 14 -23.67 33.54 22.19
N VAL A 15 -24.38 32.62 22.86
CA VAL A 15 -23.85 31.28 23.18
C VAL A 15 -24.15 30.25 22.09
N LEU A 16 -25.15 30.51 21.21
CA LEU A 16 -25.47 29.62 20.09
C LEU A 16 -24.72 29.92 18.78
N MET A 17 -23.97 31.01 18.70
CA MET A 17 -23.05 31.30 17.59
C MET A 17 -21.58 30.99 17.88
N GLY A 18 -21.26 30.55 19.11
CA GLY A 18 -19.90 30.16 19.53
C GLY A 18 -19.59 28.67 19.44
N VAL A 19 -20.58 27.82 19.14
CA VAL A 19 -20.42 26.35 19.14
C VAL A 19 -20.36 25.74 17.73
N THR A 20 -20.62 26.53 16.70
CA THR A 20 -20.53 26.05 15.30
C THR A 20 -19.20 26.36 14.61
N ALA A 21 -18.20 26.89 15.30
CA ALA A 21 -16.88 27.21 14.72
C ALA A 21 -15.72 26.32 15.23
N ILE A 22 -15.98 25.26 16.02
CA ILE A 22 -14.93 24.36 16.51
C ILE A 22 -15.05 22.92 15.98
N ALA A 23 -16.03 22.64 15.13
CA ALA A 23 -16.16 21.32 14.51
C ALA A 23 -15.56 21.21 13.08
N ALA A 24 -14.78 22.19 12.64
CA ALA A 24 -14.21 22.23 11.27
C ALA A 24 -12.67 22.21 11.23
N SER A 25 -11.97 21.79 12.31
CA SER A 25 -10.51 21.76 12.29
C SER A 25 -9.88 20.43 12.76
N ALA A 26 -10.66 19.34 12.74
CA ALA A 26 -10.16 17.97 12.90
C ALA A 26 -10.24 17.15 11.61
N GLN A 27 -10.33 17.81 10.45
CA GLN A 27 -9.97 17.14 9.20
C GLN A 27 -8.45 17.07 9.17
N GLY A 28 -7.94 15.84 9.20
CA GLY A 28 -6.54 15.55 9.09
C GLY A 28 -5.92 16.41 8.00
N ARG A 29 -4.93 17.19 8.36
CA ARG A 29 -3.95 17.70 7.40
C ARG A 29 -3.26 16.50 6.79
N GLY A 30 -3.95 15.89 5.84
CA GLY A 30 -3.31 15.13 4.81
C GLY A 30 -2.24 16.03 4.22
N ARG A 31 -1.01 15.71 4.48
CA ARG A 31 0.22 16.14 3.84
C ARG A 31 0.20 17.54 3.27
N GLY A 32 1.00 18.41 3.84
CA GLY A 32 1.47 19.58 3.14
C GLY A 32 1.92 19.17 1.74
N ALA A 33 1.11 19.48 0.76
CA ALA A 33 1.60 19.61 -0.58
C ALA A 33 2.77 20.58 -0.48
N THR A 34 3.96 20.14 -0.82
CA THR A 34 5.07 21.01 -1.07
C THR A 34 4.57 22.11 -1.98
N THR A 35 4.49 23.33 -1.47
CA THR A 35 4.19 24.54 -2.25
C THR A 35 5.42 24.98 -3.06
N GLY A 36 6.23 24.04 -3.55
CA GLY A 36 7.00 24.24 -4.73
C GLY A 36 6.01 24.39 -5.87
N ALA A 37 6.14 25.36 -6.74
CA ALA A 37 5.35 25.53 -7.94
C ALA A 37 5.31 24.19 -8.69
N THR A 38 4.40 23.33 -8.31
CA THR A 38 4.17 22.06 -8.97
C THR A 38 3.51 22.42 -10.26
N ASN A 39 4.33 22.45 -11.25
CA ASN A 39 3.96 22.66 -12.62
C ASN A 39 2.70 21.85 -12.89
N GLY A 40 1.63 22.51 -13.33
CA GLY A 40 0.40 21.87 -13.75
C GLY A 40 0.60 20.83 -14.87
N PHE A 41 1.84 20.70 -15.39
CA PHE A 41 2.28 19.70 -16.36
C PHE A 41 2.31 18.27 -15.83
N TYR A 42 2.48 18.04 -14.51
CA TYR A 42 2.66 16.69 -13.95
C TYR A 42 1.50 16.26 -13.04
N ARG A 43 0.39 17.02 -13.02
CA ARG A 43 -0.80 16.66 -12.26
C ARG A 43 -2.03 16.74 -13.15
N PHE A 44 -2.86 15.70 -13.10
CA PHE A 44 -4.16 15.72 -13.75
C PHE A 44 -5.08 16.70 -13.02
N ASN A 45 -5.67 17.63 -13.76
CA ASN A 45 -6.57 18.63 -13.20
C ASN A 45 -8.04 18.16 -13.26
N TYR A 46 -8.53 17.58 -12.19
CA TYR A 46 -9.93 17.16 -12.07
C TYR A 46 -10.94 18.31 -12.05
N GLY A 47 -10.48 19.53 -11.83
CA GLY A 47 -11.32 20.75 -11.89
C GLY A 47 -11.35 21.45 -13.24
N ALA A 48 -10.68 20.90 -14.27
CA ALA A 48 -10.72 21.46 -15.62
C ALA A 48 -12.13 21.30 -16.23
N GLU A 49 -12.60 22.31 -16.94
CA GLU A 49 -13.91 22.25 -17.62
C GLU A 49 -13.89 21.29 -18.80
N GLU A 50 -12.77 21.25 -19.50
CA GLU A 50 -12.59 20.40 -20.68
C GLU A 50 -11.21 19.69 -20.65
N MET A 51 -11.17 18.53 -21.28
CA MET A 51 -9.97 17.75 -21.54
C MET A 51 -9.87 17.50 -23.04
N GLN A 52 -8.66 17.52 -23.60
CA GLN A 52 -8.45 17.07 -24.96
C GLN A 52 -8.93 15.61 -25.09
N PRO A 53 -9.72 15.27 -26.13
CA PRO A 53 -10.17 13.92 -26.33
C PRO A 53 -8.98 12.96 -26.41
N VAL A 54 -8.98 11.93 -25.57
CA VAL A 54 -7.99 10.85 -25.64
C VAL A 54 -8.59 9.76 -26.53
N THR A 55 -7.86 9.42 -27.60
CA THR A 55 -8.24 8.27 -28.42
C THR A 55 -7.62 7.02 -27.83
N TYR A 56 -8.47 6.10 -27.42
CA TYR A 56 -8.05 4.80 -26.89
C TYR A 56 -8.06 3.75 -27.99
N PRO A 57 -7.00 2.92 -28.10
CA PRO A 57 -7.03 1.75 -28.99
C PRO A 57 -8.20 0.82 -28.63
N THR A 58 -8.99 0.42 -29.60
CA THR A 58 -10.12 -0.49 -29.42
C THR A 58 -9.70 -1.94 -29.20
N GLN A 59 -8.48 -2.26 -29.59
CA GLN A 59 -7.85 -3.57 -29.41
C GLN A 59 -6.52 -3.39 -28.70
N PRO A 60 -6.13 -4.32 -27.80
CA PRO A 60 -4.82 -4.28 -27.19
C PRO A 60 -3.70 -4.49 -28.20
N ILE A 61 -2.56 -3.86 -27.96
CA ILE A 61 -1.32 -4.17 -28.70
C ILE A 61 -0.77 -5.47 -28.13
N VAL A 62 -0.54 -6.45 -28.99
CA VAL A 62 -0.08 -7.78 -28.58
C VAL A 62 1.33 -8.01 -29.11
N THR A 63 2.22 -8.43 -28.22
CA THR A 63 3.59 -8.83 -28.55
C THR A 63 3.89 -10.22 -27.97
N GLU A 64 4.81 -10.96 -28.62
CA GLU A 64 5.20 -12.31 -28.20
C GLU A 64 6.58 -12.29 -27.55
N HIS A 65 6.71 -13.01 -26.46
CA HIS A 65 7.90 -13.01 -25.63
C HIS A 65 8.22 -14.40 -25.07
N LYS A 66 9.41 -14.50 -24.47
CA LYS A 66 9.89 -15.68 -23.78
C LYS A 66 10.69 -15.27 -22.54
N ILE A 67 10.51 -15.98 -21.44
CA ILE A 67 11.32 -15.85 -20.23
C ILE A 67 11.72 -17.25 -19.74
N THR A 68 12.86 -17.34 -19.04
CA THR A 68 13.27 -18.58 -18.39
C THR A 68 13.13 -18.42 -16.87
N LEU A 69 12.24 -19.20 -16.26
CA LEU A 69 11.99 -19.22 -14.81
C LEU A 69 12.30 -20.62 -14.31
N HIS A 70 13.10 -20.73 -13.25
CA HIS A 70 13.49 -22.00 -12.65
C HIS A 70 14.00 -23.05 -13.66
N GLY A 71 14.74 -22.59 -14.68
CA GLY A 71 15.27 -23.44 -15.75
C GLY A 71 14.26 -23.84 -16.83
N GLN A 72 12.99 -23.42 -16.71
CA GLN A 72 11.94 -23.68 -17.70
C GLN A 72 11.67 -22.45 -18.55
N ALA A 73 11.62 -22.65 -19.86
CA ALA A 73 11.25 -21.60 -20.81
C ALA A 73 9.73 -21.45 -20.87
N ILE A 74 9.23 -20.24 -20.65
CA ILE A 74 7.81 -19.88 -20.74
C ILE A 74 7.65 -18.92 -21.91
N GLU A 75 6.90 -19.35 -22.93
CA GLU A 75 6.43 -18.46 -23.98
C GLU A 75 5.13 -17.79 -23.55
N TYR A 76 5.03 -16.47 -23.79
CA TYR A 76 3.87 -15.70 -23.39
C TYR A 76 3.57 -14.56 -24.35
N THR A 77 2.36 -14.03 -24.29
CA THR A 77 1.98 -12.78 -24.94
C THR A 77 1.89 -11.67 -23.90
N ALA A 78 2.32 -10.47 -24.28
CA ALA A 78 2.03 -9.24 -23.55
C ALA A 78 0.95 -8.47 -24.32
N ASN A 79 -0.14 -8.11 -23.62
CA ASN A 79 -1.28 -7.41 -24.19
C ASN A 79 -1.39 -6.05 -23.46
N VAL A 80 -1.13 -4.96 -24.16
CA VAL A 80 -1.20 -3.60 -23.62
C VAL A 80 -2.48 -2.93 -24.11
N GLY A 81 -3.35 -2.54 -23.19
CA GLY A 81 -4.66 -2.02 -23.58
C GLY A 81 -5.33 -1.14 -22.55
N PHE A 82 -6.56 -0.76 -22.88
CA PHE A 82 -7.44 0.02 -22.02
C PHE A 82 -8.77 -0.72 -21.86
N MET A 83 -9.28 -0.72 -20.63
CA MET A 83 -10.59 -1.25 -20.32
C MET A 83 -11.56 -0.10 -20.04
N PRO A 84 -12.64 0.07 -20.82
CA PRO A 84 -13.64 1.07 -20.54
C PRO A 84 -14.40 0.71 -19.27
N ILE A 85 -14.49 1.65 -18.34
CA ILE A 85 -15.31 1.55 -17.13
C ILE A 85 -16.64 2.24 -17.37
N ARG A 86 -17.72 1.47 -17.23
CA ARG A 86 -19.07 1.89 -17.55
C ARG A 86 -19.88 2.15 -16.29
N HIS A 87 -20.69 3.18 -16.33
CA HIS A 87 -21.69 3.43 -15.31
C HIS A 87 -22.73 2.29 -15.31
N ALA A 88 -22.92 1.68 -14.16
CA ALA A 88 -23.71 0.45 -14.02
C ALA A 88 -25.16 0.57 -14.54
N THR A 89 -25.79 1.75 -14.39
CA THR A 89 -27.19 1.97 -14.79
C THR A 89 -27.33 2.43 -16.24
N THR A 90 -26.48 3.36 -16.69
CA THR A 90 -26.64 3.98 -18.02
C THR A 90 -25.85 3.29 -19.12
N GLY A 91 -24.85 2.48 -18.75
CA GLY A 91 -23.90 1.87 -19.68
C GLY A 91 -22.91 2.84 -20.32
N ALA A 92 -23.01 4.15 -20.00
CA ALA A 92 -22.09 5.16 -20.53
C ALA A 92 -20.68 4.96 -19.98
N THR A 93 -19.67 5.07 -20.85
CA THR A 93 -18.27 5.02 -20.42
C THR A 93 -17.93 6.28 -19.62
N GLN A 94 -17.31 6.08 -18.45
CA GLN A 94 -16.88 7.15 -17.56
C GLN A 94 -15.37 7.39 -17.60
N GLY A 95 -14.62 6.40 -18.04
CA GLY A 95 -13.17 6.46 -18.15
C GLY A 95 -12.59 5.13 -18.60
N HIS A 96 -11.27 5.11 -18.73
CA HIS A 96 -10.53 3.94 -19.20
C HIS A 96 -9.39 3.62 -18.25
N LEU A 97 -9.33 2.37 -17.78
CA LEU A 97 -8.20 1.86 -17.01
C LEU A 97 -7.18 1.21 -17.95
N PHE A 98 -5.95 1.69 -17.86
CA PHE A 98 -4.81 1.11 -18.56
C PHE A 98 -4.40 -0.19 -17.87
N TYR A 99 -4.06 -1.20 -18.68
CA TYR A 99 -3.56 -2.47 -18.17
C TYR A 99 -2.49 -3.07 -19.07
N ILE A 100 -1.63 -3.89 -18.45
CA ILE A 100 -0.72 -4.79 -19.16
C ILE A 100 -1.02 -6.21 -18.69
N TYR A 101 -1.35 -7.09 -19.63
CA TYR A 101 -1.72 -8.48 -19.40
C TYR A 101 -0.68 -9.42 -20.00
N TYR A 102 -0.09 -10.26 -19.19
CA TYR A 102 0.83 -11.31 -19.59
C TYR A 102 0.15 -12.66 -19.53
N ALA A 103 0.02 -13.34 -20.66
CA ALA A 103 -0.65 -14.63 -20.78
C ALA A 103 0.31 -15.70 -21.30
N LYS A 104 0.45 -16.80 -20.56
CA LYS A 104 1.24 -17.97 -21.00
C LYS A 104 0.60 -18.60 -22.23
N LYS A 105 1.43 -18.88 -23.27
CA LYS A 105 0.97 -19.56 -24.49
C LYS A 105 0.75 -21.05 -24.24
N GLY A 106 -0.14 -21.66 -25.04
CA GLY A 106 -0.39 -23.11 -25.02
C GLY A 106 -1.24 -23.61 -23.85
N VAL A 107 -1.88 -22.74 -23.08
CA VAL A 107 -2.80 -23.13 -22.01
C VAL A 107 -4.13 -23.59 -22.61
N THR A 108 -4.42 -24.88 -22.53
CA THR A 108 -5.68 -25.49 -23.02
C THR A 108 -6.75 -25.60 -21.93
N ASP A 109 -6.34 -25.83 -20.69
CA ASP A 109 -7.23 -25.97 -19.53
C ASP A 109 -7.11 -24.72 -18.63
N LYS A 110 -8.06 -23.82 -18.76
CA LYS A 110 -8.14 -22.57 -17.99
C LYS A 110 -8.32 -22.81 -16.49
N SER A 111 -8.94 -23.92 -16.09
CA SER A 111 -9.18 -24.24 -14.67
C SER A 111 -7.89 -24.51 -13.87
N LYS A 112 -6.81 -24.79 -14.58
CA LYS A 112 -5.46 -25.01 -13.99
C LYS A 112 -4.55 -23.80 -14.09
N ARG A 113 -5.04 -22.71 -14.68
CA ARG A 113 -4.24 -21.50 -14.89
C ARG A 113 -4.86 -20.31 -14.18
N PRO A 114 -4.34 -19.89 -13.02
CA PRO A 114 -4.79 -18.69 -12.33
C PRO A 114 -4.67 -17.43 -13.19
N VAL A 115 -5.54 -16.47 -12.94
CA VAL A 115 -5.39 -15.08 -13.38
C VAL A 115 -5.26 -14.17 -12.17
N TRP A 116 -4.21 -13.37 -12.15
CA TRP A 116 -3.92 -12.40 -11.11
C TRP A 116 -4.29 -10.99 -11.55
N PHE A 117 -5.10 -10.30 -10.78
CA PHE A 117 -5.34 -8.87 -10.89
C PHE A 117 -4.50 -8.13 -9.85
N LEU A 118 -3.51 -7.38 -10.30
CA LEU A 118 -2.45 -6.79 -9.48
C LEU A 118 -2.47 -5.28 -9.57
N PHE A 119 -2.30 -4.61 -8.43
CA PHE A 119 -2.33 -3.15 -8.36
C PHE A 119 -1.59 -2.58 -7.15
N ASN A 120 -0.88 -1.47 -7.35
CA ASN A 120 -0.35 -0.66 -6.26
C ASN A 120 -1.45 0.19 -5.60
N GLY A 121 -1.08 0.96 -4.60
CA GLY A 121 -1.97 1.72 -3.75
C GLY A 121 -1.89 3.23 -3.93
N GLY A 122 -1.40 3.90 -2.93
CA GLY A 122 -1.35 5.35 -2.80
C GLY A 122 -2.35 5.86 -1.75
N PRO A 123 -3.67 6.10 -2.04
CA PRO A 123 -4.30 6.09 -3.36
C PRO A 123 -3.65 7.06 -4.34
N GLY A 124 -3.77 6.76 -5.65
CA GLY A 124 -3.19 7.59 -6.69
C GLY A 124 -1.77 7.22 -7.11
N ALA A 125 -1.38 5.96 -6.93
CA ALA A 125 -0.15 5.38 -7.45
C ALA A 125 -0.45 4.39 -8.60
N ALA A 126 0.35 4.48 -9.66
CA ALA A 126 0.32 3.52 -10.76
C ALA A 126 0.87 2.16 -10.33
N THR A 127 0.57 1.12 -11.07
CA THR A 127 0.98 -0.25 -10.73
C THR A 127 2.42 -0.58 -11.18
N ILE A 128 3.19 0.43 -11.46
CA ILE A 128 4.55 0.33 -11.97
C ILE A 128 5.50 -0.45 -11.04
N TRP A 129 5.33 -0.30 -9.70
CA TRP A 129 6.22 -0.92 -8.73
C TRP A 129 5.99 -2.43 -8.62
N LEU A 130 4.75 -2.89 -8.48
CA LEU A 130 4.46 -4.33 -8.54
C LEU A 130 4.80 -4.92 -9.92
N HIS A 131 4.58 -4.16 -10.99
CA HIS A 131 4.88 -4.59 -12.34
C HIS A 131 6.38 -4.76 -12.58
N MET A 132 7.15 -3.67 -12.41
CA MET A 132 8.57 -3.61 -12.75
C MET A 132 9.51 -3.93 -11.58
N GLY A 133 8.97 -4.26 -10.43
CA GLY A 133 9.78 -4.59 -9.24
C GLY A 133 9.50 -5.98 -8.71
N ALA A 134 8.22 -6.40 -8.67
CA ALA A 134 7.81 -7.62 -8.01
C ALA A 134 7.56 -8.77 -8.98
N PHE A 135 6.56 -8.64 -9.85
CA PHE A 135 5.89 -9.80 -10.44
C PHE A 135 5.95 -9.88 -11.96
N GLY A 136 6.20 -8.77 -12.65
CA GLY A 136 6.26 -8.75 -14.11
C GLY A 136 7.46 -9.51 -14.69
N PRO A 137 7.44 -9.84 -16.00
CA PRO A 137 8.54 -10.58 -16.64
C PRO A 137 9.87 -9.80 -16.67
N LYS A 138 9.80 -8.48 -16.62
CA LYS A 138 10.97 -7.59 -16.54
C LYS A 138 10.94 -6.82 -15.23
N MET A 139 12.11 -6.54 -14.68
CA MET A 139 12.27 -5.74 -13.47
C MET A 139 13.35 -4.68 -13.64
N VAL A 140 13.23 -3.60 -12.89
CA VAL A 140 14.26 -2.56 -12.82
C VAL A 140 15.55 -3.17 -12.27
N LYS A 141 16.67 -2.89 -12.93
CA LYS A 141 17.98 -3.33 -12.43
C LYS A 141 18.42 -2.46 -11.27
N MET A 142 18.45 -3.05 -10.08
CA MET A 142 18.86 -2.41 -8.83
C MET A 142 20.01 -3.18 -8.18
N ALA A 143 20.64 -2.58 -7.16
CA ALA A 143 21.55 -3.31 -6.28
C ALA A 143 20.79 -4.36 -5.45
N SER A 144 21.48 -5.37 -4.92
CA SER A 144 20.86 -6.49 -4.19
C SER A 144 20.09 -6.07 -2.94
N ASN A 145 20.44 -4.94 -2.35
CA ASN A 145 19.77 -4.36 -1.19
C ASN A 145 18.63 -3.36 -1.54
N GLY A 146 18.25 -3.25 -2.81
CA GLY A 146 17.18 -2.35 -3.25
C GLY A 146 17.61 -0.90 -3.51
N MET A 147 18.90 -0.60 -3.49
CA MET A 147 19.40 0.73 -3.88
C MET A 147 19.40 0.88 -5.40
N ALA A 148 18.96 2.04 -5.90
CA ALA A 148 19.07 2.37 -7.31
C ALA A 148 20.53 2.44 -7.75
N LEU A 149 20.81 1.94 -8.93
CA LEU A 149 22.11 2.10 -9.56
C LEU A 149 22.24 3.53 -10.14
N PRO A 150 23.46 4.03 -10.43
CA PRO A 150 23.59 5.27 -11.15
C PRO A 150 22.88 5.23 -12.52
N PRO A 151 22.31 6.37 -13.00
CA PRO A 151 21.75 6.43 -14.35
C PRO A 151 22.83 6.23 -15.44
N PRO A 152 22.47 5.74 -16.65
CA PRO A 152 21.10 5.47 -17.11
C PRO A 152 20.51 4.20 -16.52
N TYR A 153 19.21 4.27 -16.17
CA TYR A 153 18.50 3.14 -15.60
C TYR A 153 18.08 2.12 -16.68
N THR A 154 18.13 0.84 -16.33
CA THR A 154 17.81 -0.26 -17.24
C THR A 154 16.90 -1.29 -16.56
N TYR A 155 16.39 -2.23 -17.35
CA TYR A 155 15.62 -3.37 -16.85
C TYR A 155 16.29 -4.69 -17.27
N VAL A 156 15.95 -5.75 -16.57
CA VAL A 156 16.44 -7.12 -16.79
C VAL A 156 15.28 -8.11 -16.66
N ASP A 157 15.49 -9.36 -17.04
CA ASP A 157 14.54 -10.44 -16.75
C ASP A 157 14.36 -10.58 -15.24
N ASN A 158 13.12 -10.75 -14.80
CA ASN A 158 12.80 -10.91 -13.40
C ASN A 158 12.82 -12.40 -13.01
N PRO A 159 13.77 -12.86 -12.20
CA PRO A 159 13.82 -14.25 -11.76
C PRO A 159 12.67 -14.64 -10.82
N ASN A 160 11.99 -13.67 -10.22
CA ASN A 160 10.86 -13.85 -9.30
C ASN A 160 9.51 -13.49 -9.98
N CYS A 161 9.44 -13.59 -11.31
CA CYS A 161 8.21 -13.33 -12.06
C CYS A 161 7.15 -14.39 -11.74
N LEU A 162 5.93 -13.96 -11.38
CA LEU A 162 4.81 -14.87 -11.09
C LEU A 162 4.15 -15.51 -12.32
N LEU A 163 4.71 -15.34 -13.51
CA LEU A 163 4.17 -15.95 -14.74
C LEU A 163 4.30 -17.49 -14.73
N ASP A 164 5.09 -18.06 -13.86
CA ASP A 164 5.12 -19.50 -13.59
C ASP A 164 3.86 -19.98 -12.87
N THR A 165 3.28 -19.17 -11.97
CA THR A 165 2.12 -19.52 -11.16
C THR A 165 0.79 -19.17 -11.81
N GLY A 166 0.72 -18.14 -12.68
CA GLY A 166 -0.53 -17.66 -13.26
C GLY A 166 -0.32 -16.62 -14.34
N ASP A 167 -1.40 -16.23 -15.01
CA ASP A 167 -1.40 -15.09 -15.92
C ASP A 167 -1.52 -13.79 -15.10
N LEU A 168 -0.89 -12.70 -15.54
CA LEU A 168 -0.71 -11.49 -14.73
C LEU A 168 -1.36 -10.29 -15.40
N VAL A 169 -2.22 -9.58 -14.69
CA VAL A 169 -2.87 -8.34 -15.13
C VAL A 169 -2.47 -7.20 -14.20
N PHE A 170 -1.65 -6.29 -14.67
CA PHE A 170 -1.26 -5.08 -13.95
C PHE A 170 -2.18 -3.94 -14.36
N ILE A 171 -2.85 -3.30 -13.39
CA ILE A 171 -3.91 -2.33 -13.65
C ILE A 171 -3.54 -1.00 -12.99
N ASP A 172 -3.46 0.06 -13.78
CA ASP A 172 -3.32 1.41 -13.25
C ASP A 172 -4.68 1.94 -12.79
N ALA A 173 -4.77 2.42 -11.56
CA ALA A 173 -5.98 3.03 -11.03
C ALA A 173 -6.34 4.32 -11.77
N MET A 174 -7.60 4.74 -11.70
CA MET A 174 -8.05 5.97 -12.36
C MET A 174 -7.21 7.18 -11.96
N GLY A 175 -6.75 7.94 -12.95
CA GLY A 175 -5.88 9.10 -12.78
C GLY A 175 -4.39 8.76 -12.61
N THR A 176 -4.02 7.49 -12.61
CA THR A 176 -2.63 7.04 -12.52
C THR A 176 -2.16 6.38 -13.81
N GLY A 177 -0.87 6.22 -13.98
CA GLY A 177 -0.30 5.67 -15.21
C GLY A 177 -0.86 6.38 -16.44
N TYR A 178 -1.42 5.61 -17.36
CA TYR A 178 -2.15 6.13 -18.51
C TYR A 178 -3.68 6.12 -18.33
N SER A 179 -4.21 5.71 -17.18
CA SER A 179 -5.65 5.66 -16.90
C SER A 179 -6.23 7.06 -16.75
N ARG A 180 -7.31 7.36 -17.46
CA ARG A 180 -7.96 8.68 -17.45
C ARG A 180 -9.48 8.55 -17.39
N PRO A 181 -10.17 9.47 -16.68
CA PRO A 181 -11.62 9.66 -16.86
C PRO A 181 -11.88 10.27 -18.24
N ASP A 182 -13.01 9.97 -18.85
CA ASP A 182 -13.38 10.55 -20.16
C ASP A 182 -13.65 12.05 -20.09
N ARG A 183 -14.00 12.54 -18.89
CA ARG A 183 -14.13 13.96 -18.55
C ARG A 183 -13.53 14.21 -17.17
N PRO A 184 -12.89 15.37 -16.93
CA PRO A 184 -12.35 15.69 -15.61
C PRO A 184 -13.39 15.58 -14.48
N ALA A 185 -14.64 16.02 -14.74
CA ALA A 185 -15.74 15.94 -13.79
C ALA A 185 -16.08 14.52 -13.35
N TYR A 186 -15.82 13.51 -14.16
CA TYR A 186 -16.03 12.10 -13.78
C TYR A 186 -14.99 11.59 -12.76
N GLY A 187 -13.95 12.37 -12.48
CA GLY A 187 -12.97 12.00 -11.46
C GLY A 187 -13.60 11.72 -10.09
N ALA A 188 -14.64 12.44 -9.71
CA ALA A 188 -15.34 12.22 -8.45
C ALA A 188 -16.01 10.84 -8.36
N ASP A 189 -16.39 10.25 -9.50
CA ASP A 189 -17.05 8.94 -9.57
C ASP A 189 -16.05 7.79 -9.34
N PHE A 190 -14.76 8.09 -9.22
CA PHE A 190 -13.68 7.12 -8.95
C PHE A 190 -12.99 7.36 -7.60
N GLY A 191 -13.34 8.42 -6.88
CA GLY A 191 -12.76 8.77 -5.60
C GLY A 191 -13.47 8.11 -4.42
N GLY A 192 -12.68 7.70 -3.40
CA GLY A 192 -13.20 6.97 -2.25
C GLY A 192 -13.21 5.45 -2.45
N VAL A 193 -13.24 4.71 -1.33
CA VAL A 193 -13.08 3.24 -1.34
C VAL A 193 -14.19 2.57 -2.17
N GLU A 194 -15.44 2.93 -1.97
CA GLU A 194 -16.58 2.30 -2.65
C GLU A 194 -16.54 2.48 -4.17
N ASN A 195 -16.22 3.69 -4.64
CA ASN A 195 -16.11 3.97 -6.07
C ASN A 195 -14.91 3.29 -6.71
N ASP A 196 -13.79 3.22 -5.99
CA ASP A 196 -12.60 2.50 -6.40
C ASP A 196 -12.89 1.01 -6.55
N LEU A 197 -13.58 0.40 -5.57
CA LEU A 197 -14.02 -1.01 -5.64
C LEU A 197 -14.99 -1.25 -6.81
N ALA A 198 -15.90 -0.33 -7.07
CA ALA A 198 -16.83 -0.43 -8.19
C ALA A 198 -16.09 -0.41 -9.55
N ALA A 199 -15.13 0.50 -9.71
CA ALA A 199 -14.33 0.61 -10.93
C ALA A 199 -13.49 -0.65 -11.19
N PHE A 200 -12.80 -1.15 -10.15
CA PHE A 200 -12.00 -2.38 -10.28
C PHE A 200 -12.86 -3.63 -10.43
N GLY A 201 -14.01 -3.71 -9.76
CA GLY A 201 -14.97 -4.81 -9.95
C GLY A 201 -15.50 -4.87 -11.38
N GLU A 202 -15.85 -3.71 -11.97
CA GLU A 202 -16.27 -3.65 -13.39
C GLU A 202 -15.11 -4.00 -14.33
N PHE A 203 -13.88 -3.58 -14.00
CA PHE A 203 -12.69 -3.99 -14.74
C PHE A 203 -12.56 -5.52 -14.74
N VAL A 204 -12.57 -6.17 -13.56
CA VAL A 204 -12.44 -7.63 -13.42
C VAL A 204 -13.51 -8.34 -14.24
N ARG A 205 -14.79 -7.97 -14.07
CA ARG A 205 -15.90 -8.56 -14.81
C ARG A 205 -15.74 -8.44 -16.33
N SER A 206 -15.41 -7.24 -16.81
CA SER A 206 -15.21 -6.96 -18.23
C SER A 206 -13.99 -7.68 -18.80
N PHE A 207 -12.92 -7.81 -18.02
CA PHE A 207 -11.71 -8.52 -18.40
C PHE A 207 -11.95 -10.02 -18.52
N LEU A 208 -12.67 -10.63 -17.58
CA LEU A 208 -13.07 -12.05 -17.65
C LEU A 208 -13.90 -12.33 -18.90
N ASN A 209 -14.80 -11.41 -19.28
CA ASN A 209 -15.56 -11.51 -20.54
C ASN A 209 -14.65 -11.40 -21.77
N GLN A 210 -13.81 -10.36 -21.83
CA GLN A 210 -12.99 -10.07 -23.02
C GLN A 210 -12.01 -11.19 -23.34
N TYR A 211 -11.41 -11.80 -22.30
CA TYR A 211 -10.40 -12.85 -22.46
C TYR A 211 -10.93 -14.27 -22.23
N ASN A 212 -12.24 -14.40 -22.00
CA ASN A 212 -12.91 -15.69 -21.73
C ASN A 212 -12.23 -16.47 -20.59
N LEU A 213 -12.08 -15.82 -19.39
CA LEU A 213 -11.37 -16.36 -18.25
C LEU A 213 -12.28 -16.75 -17.07
N TRP A 214 -13.58 -16.89 -17.28
CA TRP A 214 -14.53 -17.30 -16.25
C TRP A 214 -14.24 -18.67 -15.63
N GLY A 215 -13.56 -19.54 -16.35
CA GLY A 215 -13.14 -20.86 -15.87
C GLY A 215 -11.79 -20.86 -15.15
N SER A 216 -11.08 -19.73 -15.07
CA SER A 216 -9.77 -19.62 -14.40
C SER A 216 -9.95 -19.36 -12.90
N PRO A 217 -9.08 -19.92 -12.04
CA PRO A 217 -8.98 -19.48 -10.65
C PRO A 217 -8.59 -17.99 -10.58
N ILE A 218 -9.30 -17.19 -9.79
CA ILE A 218 -9.18 -15.74 -9.75
C ILE A 218 -8.43 -15.33 -8.48
N PHE A 219 -7.37 -14.54 -8.67
CA PHE A 219 -6.58 -13.97 -7.59
C PHE A 219 -6.54 -12.44 -7.72
N VAL A 220 -6.62 -11.76 -6.59
CA VAL A 220 -6.38 -10.32 -6.49
C VAL A 220 -5.20 -10.04 -5.57
N GLY A 221 -4.35 -9.11 -5.95
CA GLY A 221 -3.19 -8.74 -5.15
C GLY A 221 -2.92 -7.25 -5.14
N GLY A 222 -2.66 -6.69 -3.96
CA GLY A 222 -2.40 -5.28 -3.78
C GLY A 222 -1.26 -5.00 -2.81
N GLU A 223 -0.67 -3.81 -2.98
CA GLU A 223 0.34 -3.27 -2.08
C GLU A 223 -0.14 -1.94 -1.51
N SER A 224 0.16 -1.67 -0.22
CA SER A 224 -0.19 -0.41 0.42
C SER A 224 -1.72 -0.19 0.42
N TYR A 225 -2.23 0.98 0.02
CA TYR A 225 -3.66 1.17 -0.22
C TYR A 225 -4.26 0.12 -1.19
N GLY A 226 -3.47 -0.44 -2.10
CA GLY A 226 -3.92 -1.57 -2.93
C GLY A 226 -4.40 -2.77 -2.13
N THR A 227 -3.97 -2.92 -0.87
CA THR A 227 -4.50 -3.96 0.04
C THR A 227 -5.89 -3.64 0.53
N THR A 228 -6.22 -2.36 0.79
CA THR A 228 -7.60 -1.90 1.02
C THR A 228 -8.49 -2.30 -0.16
N ARG A 229 -8.01 -2.07 -1.39
CA ARG A 229 -8.70 -2.48 -2.62
C ARG A 229 -8.85 -3.99 -2.72
N ALA A 230 -7.77 -4.77 -2.52
CA ALA A 230 -7.80 -6.23 -2.64
C ALA A 230 -8.73 -6.88 -1.60
N ALA A 231 -8.66 -6.45 -0.33
CA ALA A 231 -9.55 -6.89 0.72
C ALA A 231 -11.00 -6.46 0.46
N GLY A 232 -11.20 -5.25 -0.05
CA GLY A 232 -12.51 -4.75 -0.46
C GLY A 232 -13.12 -5.55 -1.60
N LEU A 233 -12.33 -5.90 -2.61
CA LEU A 233 -12.76 -6.72 -3.74
C LEU A 233 -13.15 -8.14 -3.32
N ALA A 234 -12.60 -8.68 -2.22
CA ALA A 234 -13.00 -9.98 -1.71
C ALA A 234 -14.50 -10.06 -1.41
N GLY A 235 -15.06 -9.06 -0.75
CA GLY A 235 -16.50 -8.97 -0.53
C GLY A 235 -17.26 -8.47 -1.76
N TYR A 236 -16.76 -7.39 -2.38
CA TYR A 236 -17.43 -6.73 -3.51
C TYR A 236 -17.69 -7.67 -4.69
N LEU A 237 -16.68 -8.48 -5.09
CA LEU A 237 -16.81 -9.44 -6.19
C LEU A 237 -17.67 -10.64 -5.81
N THR A 238 -17.50 -11.16 -4.57
CA THR A 238 -18.30 -12.28 -4.08
C THR A 238 -19.78 -11.92 -3.97
N ASP A 239 -20.13 -10.67 -3.64
CA ASP A 239 -21.50 -10.16 -3.65
C ASP A 239 -22.10 -10.08 -5.07
N ARG A 240 -21.26 -10.20 -6.10
CA ARG A 240 -21.63 -10.17 -7.52
C ARG A 240 -21.35 -11.50 -8.23
N ASP A 241 -21.33 -12.58 -7.47
CA ASP A 241 -21.15 -13.94 -7.98
C ASP A 241 -19.81 -14.19 -8.70
N ILE A 242 -18.77 -13.43 -8.34
CA ILE A 242 -17.40 -13.61 -8.83
C ILE A 242 -16.52 -14.05 -7.65
N PRO A 243 -16.42 -15.37 -7.38
CA PRO A 243 -15.65 -15.87 -6.25
C PRO A 243 -14.15 -15.77 -6.50
N LEU A 244 -13.38 -15.39 -5.47
CA LEU A 244 -11.93 -15.39 -5.50
C LEU A 244 -11.36 -16.68 -4.93
N ASN A 245 -10.31 -17.20 -5.55
CA ASN A 245 -9.50 -18.28 -4.99
C ASN A 245 -8.49 -17.76 -3.96
N GLY A 246 -7.91 -16.59 -4.22
CA GLY A 246 -6.92 -16.02 -3.33
C GLY A 246 -6.87 -14.50 -3.32
N VAL A 247 -6.51 -13.97 -2.16
CA VAL A 247 -6.24 -12.54 -1.92
C VAL A 247 -4.82 -12.40 -1.38
N MET A 248 -4.01 -11.54 -1.99
CA MET A 248 -2.66 -11.22 -1.54
C MET A 248 -2.58 -9.77 -1.11
N LEU A 249 -2.11 -9.54 0.10
CA LEU A 249 -1.91 -8.24 0.71
C LEU A 249 -0.43 -8.04 1.02
N LEU A 250 0.20 -7.06 0.40
CA LEU A 250 1.58 -6.70 0.68
C LEU A 250 1.64 -5.34 1.36
N SER A 251 2.32 -5.25 2.52
CA SER A 251 2.43 -4.00 3.29
C SER A 251 1.04 -3.40 3.54
N ALA A 252 0.22 -4.16 4.26
CA ALA A 252 -1.23 -3.99 4.30
C ALA A 252 -1.69 -2.77 5.10
N VAL A 253 -2.77 -2.15 4.61
CA VAL A 253 -3.60 -1.18 5.33
C VAL A 253 -5.07 -1.46 4.98
N ILE A 254 -5.76 -2.25 5.79
CA ILE A 254 -7.16 -2.65 5.58
C ILE A 254 -8.09 -2.15 6.70
N ASP A 255 -7.51 -1.65 7.80
CA ASP A 255 -8.22 -1.07 8.94
C ASP A 255 -7.51 0.20 9.41
N SER A 256 -8.07 1.36 9.05
CA SER A 256 -7.53 2.65 9.51
C SER A 256 -7.64 2.84 11.03
N ASN A 257 -8.58 2.15 11.71
CA ASN A 257 -8.76 2.24 13.14
C ASN A 257 -7.63 1.55 13.93
N ALA A 258 -7.02 0.50 13.36
CA ALA A 258 -5.89 -0.20 13.99
C ALA A 258 -4.65 0.70 14.22
N SER A 259 -4.64 1.90 13.64
CA SER A 259 -3.57 2.90 13.80
C SER A 259 -4.13 4.28 14.18
N ALA A 260 -5.29 4.36 14.83
CA ALA A 260 -5.93 5.60 15.24
C ALA A 260 -5.73 5.89 16.75
N GLY A 261 -5.76 7.16 17.12
CA GLY A 261 -5.67 7.58 18.53
C GLY A 261 -4.43 7.03 19.25
N GLU A 262 -4.60 6.54 20.48
CA GLU A 262 -3.54 5.91 21.29
C GLU A 262 -3.03 4.59 20.68
N GLN A 263 -3.85 3.87 19.89
CA GLN A 263 -3.43 2.66 19.21
C GLN A 263 -2.30 2.90 18.21
N ARG A 264 -2.18 4.14 17.69
CA ARG A 264 -1.06 4.51 16.81
C ARG A 264 0.29 4.28 17.47
N GLN A 265 0.41 4.55 18.76
CA GLN A 265 1.65 4.39 19.51
C GLN A 265 2.05 2.90 19.60
N LEU A 266 1.07 2.04 19.87
CA LEU A 266 1.27 0.58 19.86
C LEU A 266 1.61 0.07 18.47
N ALA A 267 0.93 0.61 17.47
CA ALA A 267 1.05 0.21 16.07
C ALA A 267 2.47 0.43 15.51
N THR A 268 3.13 1.53 15.89
CA THR A 268 4.42 1.94 15.31
C THR A 268 5.63 1.44 16.11
N LEU A 269 5.50 1.32 17.42
CA LEU A 269 6.60 1.00 18.32
C LEU A 269 7.39 -0.26 17.92
N PRO A 270 6.78 -1.41 17.56
CA PRO A 270 7.56 -2.57 17.13
C PRO A 270 8.44 -2.30 15.90
N THR A 271 7.96 -1.52 14.92
CA THR A 271 8.75 -1.16 13.73
C THR A 271 9.88 -0.17 14.08
N GLU A 272 9.66 0.75 15.02
CA GLU A 272 10.71 1.64 15.55
C GLU A 272 11.82 0.84 16.23
N ILE A 273 11.45 -0.15 17.06
CA ILE A 273 12.39 -1.05 17.73
C ILE A 273 13.22 -1.86 16.71
N MET A 274 12.57 -2.41 15.68
CA MET A 274 13.26 -3.13 14.61
C MET A 274 14.23 -2.24 13.84
N THR A 275 13.83 -0.99 13.57
CA THR A 275 14.69 0.01 12.91
C THR A 275 15.91 0.36 13.77
N ALA A 276 15.71 0.58 15.07
CA ALA A 276 16.81 0.83 16.02
C ALA A 276 17.79 -0.37 16.08
N HIS A 277 17.24 -1.59 16.01
CA HIS A 277 18.04 -2.82 15.95
C HIS A 277 18.92 -2.87 14.69
N TYR A 278 18.33 -2.59 13.51
CA TYR A 278 19.06 -2.55 12.24
C TYR A 278 20.21 -1.53 12.26
N HIS A 279 19.92 -0.31 12.74
CA HIS A 279 20.90 0.79 12.82
C HIS A 279 21.87 0.69 14.00
N LYS A 280 21.82 -0.40 14.77
CA LYS A 280 22.72 -0.68 15.90
C LYS A 280 22.70 0.43 16.97
N LYS A 281 21.54 1.02 17.24
CA LYS A 281 21.35 2.08 18.23
C LYS A 281 20.93 1.56 19.62
N GLN A 282 20.68 0.27 19.75
CA GLN A 282 20.31 -0.41 21.00
C GLN A 282 21.55 -0.87 21.79
N PRO A 283 21.41 -1.14 23.11
CA PRO A 283 22.45 -1.73 23.92
C PRO A 283 22.95 -3.10 23.40
N ALA A 284 24.18 -3.44 23.72
CA ALA A 284 24.90 -4.59 23.17
C ALA A 284 24.18 -5.95 23.40
N GLU A 285 23.45 -6.11 24.50
CA GLU A 285 22.69 -7.34 24.77
C GLU A 285 21.52 -7.50 23.81
N LEU A 286 20.83 -6.43 23.40
CA LEU A 286 19.78 -6.49 22.39
C LEU A 286 20.33 -6.72 20.98
N GLN A 287 21.50 -6.16 20.70
CA GLN A 287 22.16 -6.33 19.40
C GLN A 287 22.61 -7.78 19.11
N LYS A 288 22.64 -8.65 20.11
CA LYS A 288 22.95 -10.09 19.95
C LYS A 288 21.74 -10.92 19.52
N LEU A 289 20.55 -10.37 19.59
CA LEU A 289 19.32 -11.08 19.23
C LEU A 289 19.22 -11.20 17.70
N SER A 290 18.62 -12.31 17.23
CA SER A 290 18.21 -12.39 15.83
C SER A 290 17.06 -11.42 15.56
N VAL A 291 16.81 -11.14 14.28
CA VAL A 291 15.68 -10.28 13.85
C VAL A 291 14.34 -10.79 14.39
N GLU A 292 14.11 -12.12 14.33
CA GLU A 292 12.89 -12.75 14.85
C GLU A 292 12.78 -12.63 16.37
N GLN A 293 13.90 -12.80 17.09
CA GLN A 293 13.94 -12.66 18.56
C GLN A 293 13.65 -11.20 18.95
N MET A 294 14.23 -10.23 18.22
CA MET A 294 13.97 -8.82 18.47
C MET A 294 12.50 -8.45 18.15
N ALA A 295 11.97 -8.94 17.03
CA ALA A 295 10.58 -8.72 16.66
C ALA A 295 9.60 -9.31 17.69
N LYS A 296 9.94 -10.47 18.29
CA LYS A 296 9.15 -11.06 19.37
C LYS A 296 9.15 -10.14 20.62
N GLN A 297 10.35 -9.71 21.09
CA GLN A 297 10.43 -8.81 22.23
C GLN A 297 9.76 -7.47 22.01
N ALA A 298 9.83 -6.93 20.78
CA ALA A 298 9.16 -5.69 20.42
C ALA A 298 7.63 -5.80 20.56
N ARG A 299 7.04 -6.93 20.11
CA ARG A 299 5.60 -7.21 20.28
C ARG A 299 5.22 -7.39 21.75
N GLU A 300 6.02 -8.16 22.50
CA GLU A 300 5.78 -8.40 23.93
C GLU A 300 5.81 -7.10 24.74
N PHE A 301 6.76 -6.22 24.46
CA PHE A 301 6.82 -4.92 25.13
C PHE A 301 5.63 -4.02 24.73
N ALA A 302 5.30 -3.95 23.43
CA ALA A 302 4.19 -3.12 22.96
C ALA A 302 2.84 -3.58 23.50
N SER A 303 2.55 -4.90 23.52
CA SER A 303 1.27 -5.45 24.00
C SER A 303 1.20 -5.70 25.51
N GLY A 304 2.32 -5.56 26.22
CA GLY A 304 2.41 -5.70 27.66
C GLY A 304 2.54 -4.36 28.36
N GLU A 305 3.73 -4.08 28.89
CA GLU A 305 3.99 -2.91 29.75
C GLU A 305 3.61 -1.57 29.12
N TYR A 306 3.84 -1.41 27.82
CA TYR A 306 3.51 -0.16 27.14
C TYR A 306 2.01 0.01 26.95
N LEU A 307 1.29 -1.06 26.58
CA LEU A 307 -0.18 -1.04 26.50
C LEU A 307 -0.81 -0.72 27.86
N GLU A 308 -0.36 -1.36 28.95
CA GLU A 308 -0.84 -1.10 30.30
C GLU A 308 -0.65 0.37 30.68
N TYR A 309 0.54 0.93 30.41
CA TYR A 309 0.83 2.35 30.67
C TYR A 309 -0.10 3.28 29.88
N LEU A 310 -0.32 3.02 28.58
CA LEU A 310 -1.22 3.84 27.77
C LEU A 310 -2.67 3.75 28.24
N PHE A 311 -3.12 2.56 28.66
CA PHE A 311 -4.46 2.36 29.20
C PHE A 311 -4.68 3.07 30.52
N ASP A 312 -3.69 3.06 31.40
CA ASP A 312 -3.76 3.78 32.69
C ASP A 312 -3.73 5.31 32.51
N GLY A 313 -3.02 5.80 31.48
CA GLY A 313 -2.95 7.22 31.18
C GLY A 313 -2.55 8.05 32.40
N ALA A 314 -3.37 9.02 32.81
CA ALA A 314 -3.12 9.87 33.97
C ALA A 314 -3.16 9.13 35.33
N ARG A 315 -3.62 7.89 35.39
CA ARG A 315 -3.62 7.03 36.59
C ARG A 315 -2.30 6.28 36.77
N ALA A 316 -1.47 6.22 35.75
CA ALA A 316 -0.17 5.55 35.79
C ALA A 316 0.69 6.18 36.93
N THR A 317 1.29 5.33 37.75
CA THR A 317 2.18 5.77 38.79
C THR A 317 3.50 6.28 38.22
N GLN A 318 4.21 7.12 39.01
CA GLN A 318 5.54 7.60 38.63
C GLN A 318 6.52 6.42 38.40
N ALA A 319 6.38 5.34 39.16
CA ALA A 319 7.23 4.14 39.01
C ALA A 319 6.94 3.43 37.69
N GLN A 320 5.67 3.26 37.27
CA GLN A 320 5.30 2.70 35.97
C GLN A 320 5.84 3.57 34.82
N ARG A 321 5.64 4.90 34.93
CA ARG A 321 6.15 5.85 33.94
C ARG A 321 7.67 5.72 33.76
N GLU A 322 8.45 5.71 34.85
CA GLU A 322 9.91 5.62 34.78
C GLU A 322 10.38 4.25 34.23
N LYS A 323 9.67 3.19 34.58
CA LYS A 323 9.94 1.85 34.01
C LYS A 323 9.75 1.84 32.51
N VAL A 324 8.58 2.29 32.00
CA VAL A 324 8.27 2.33 30.58
C VAL A 324 9.21 3.29 29.84
N LEU A 325 9.52 4.46 30.40
CA LEU A 325 10.50 5.40 29.86
C LEU A 325 11.87 4.74 29.66
N THR A 326 12.30 3.96 30.68
CA THR A 326 13.59 3.26 30.62
C THR A 326 13.62 2.20 29.52
N GLU A 327 12.57 1.37 29.42
CA GLU A 327 12.49 0.33 28.40
C GLU A 327 12.30 0.92 27.00
N MET A 328 11.48 1.97 26.83
CA MET A 328 11.36 2.66 25.54
C MET A 328 12.71 3.19 25.06
N ALA A 329 13.45 3.90 25.92
CA ALA A 329 14.78 4.41 25.57
C ALA A 329 15.74 3.26 25.21
N ARG A 330 15.70 2.17 25.95
CA ARG A 330 16.52 0.96 25.73
C ARG A 330 16.21 0.29 24.40
N TYR A 331 14.92 0.10 24.07
CA TYR A 331 14.49 -0.57 22.85
C TYR A 331 14.58 0.31 21.60
N THR A 332 14.25 1.60 21.72
CA THR A 332 14.26 2.53 20.57
C THR A 332 15.64 3.14 20.28
N GLY A 333 16.60 3.01 21.22
CA GLY A 333 17.91 3.66 21.11
C GLY A 333 17.88 5.17 21.28
N LEU A 334 16.73 5.74 21.66
CA LEU A 334 16.56 7.17 21.90
C LEU A 334 16.93 7.54 23.34
N SER A 335 17.28 8.80 23.58
CA SER A 335 17.54 9.26 24.92
C SER A 335 16.26 9.33 25.78
N LYS A 336 16.37 9.04 27.10
CA LYS A 336 15.24 9.22 28.02
C LYS A 336 14.69 10.65 28.01
N ALA A 337 15.56 11.65 27.83
CA ALA A 337 15.15 13.04 27.72
C ALA A 337 14.24 13.27 26.51
N PHE A 338 14.60 12.72 25.36
CA PHE A 338 13.81 12.85 24.14
C PHE A 338 12.47 12.12 24.27
N VAL A 339 12.46 10.84 24.66
CA VAL A 339 11.24 10.05 24.88
C VAL A 339 10.34 10.70 25.91
N GLY A 340 10.91 11.18 27.03
CA GLY A 340 10.18 11.86 28.10
C GLY A 340 9.57 13.20 27.66
N SER A 341 10.24 13.95 26.78
CA SER A 341 9.73 15.22 26.23
C SER A 341 8.48 15.05 25.34
N LEU A 342 8.28 13.86 24.80
CA LEU A 342 7.12 13.47 23.99
C LEU A 342 6.07 12.69 24.79
N ASP A 343 6.16 12.73 26.12
CA ASP A 343 5.28 11.99 27.03
C ASP A 343 5.16 10.50 26.68
N LEU A 344 6.29 9.87 26.33
CA LEU A 344 6.40 8.46 25.94
C LEU A 344 5.56 8.08 24.71
N ARG A 345 5.18 9.05 23.90
CA ARG A 345 4.43 8.89 22.64
C ARG A 345 5.27 9.41 21.49
N VAL A 346 6.19 8.58 21.02
CA VAL A 346 7.13 8.94 19.97
C VAL A 346 6.49 8.71 18.60
N PRO A 347 6.17 9.76 17.81
CA PRO A 347 5.67 9.56 16.47
C PRO A 347 6.80 9.17 15.50
N LEU A 348 6.48 8.44 14.43
CA LEU A 348 7.45 7.98 13.42
C LEU A 348 8.33 9.08 12.82
N GLY A 349 7.78 10.28 12.56
CA GLY A 349 8.56 11.40 12.02
C GLY A 349 9.67 11.87 12.96
N PRO A 350 9.35 12.27 14.22
CA PRO A 350 10.34 12.56 15.25
C PRO A 350 11.33 11.40 15.49
N PHE A 351 10.87 10.14 15.51
CA PHE A 351 11.74 8.97 15.61
C PHE A 351 12.75 8.92 14.47
N SER A 352 12.29 9.00 13.23
CA SER A 352 13.13 8.94 12.02
C SER A 352 14.23 10.01 12.02
N THR A 353 13.89 11.22 12.50
CA THR A 353 14.81 12.35 12.56
C THR A 353 15.83 12.20 13.69
N GLU A 354 15.40 11.67 14.86
CA GLU A 354 16.23 11.61 16.06
C GLU A 354 17.21 10.44 16.07
N LEU A 355 16.80 9.27 15.53
CA LEU A 355 17.57 8.02 15.65
C LEU A 355 19.01 8.13 15.14
N LEU A 356 19.22 8.85 14.03
CA LEU A 356 20.51 9.01 13.36
C LEU A 356 21.03 10.46 13.40
N ARG A 357 20.51 11.29 14.31
CA ARG A 357 20.84 12.72 14.42
C ARG A 357 22.34 12.97 14.61
N ASP A 358 23.02 12.08 15.33
CA ASP A 358 24.47 12.17 15.60
C ASP A 358 25.32 12.08 14.33
N THR A 359 24.77 11.52 13.25
CA THR A 359 25.41 11.43 11.92
C THR A 359 24.80 12.37 10.90
N HIS A 360 23.91 13.30 11.31
CA HIS A 360 23.14 14.18 10.42
C HIS A 360 22.29 13.43 9.38
N MET A 361 21.90 12.20 9.69
CA MET A 361 21.06 11.35 8.84
C MET A 361 19.68 11.21 9.45
N MET A 362 18.72 10.82 8.61
CA MET A 362 17.39 10.40 9.03
C MET A 362 16.97 9.13 8.29
N THR A 363 16.15 8.31 8.91
CA THR A 363 15.63 7.09 8.29
C THR A 363 14.49 7.42 7.33
N SER A 364 14.31 6.58 6.32
CA SER A 364 13.28 6.74 5.30
C SER A 364 11.95 6.08 5.69
N ARG A 365 10.88 6.50 5.01
CA ARG A 365 9.52 6.08 5.31
C ARG A 365 9.13 4.72 4.70
N LEU A 366 9.47 4.48 3.43
CA LEU A 366 9.13 3.20 2.79
C LEU A 366 10.03 2.06 3.25
N ASP A 367 11.29 2.37 3.53
CA ASP A 367 12.22 1.41 4.11
C ASP A 367 13.15 2.12 5.09
N SER A 368 12.92 1.92 6.36
CA SER A 368 13.66 2.59 7.43
C SER A 368 15.11 2.12 7.58
N ARG A 369 15.53 1.10 6.85
CA ARG A 369 16.94 0.71 6.68
C ARG A 369 17.71 1.74 5.86
N PHE A 370 17.02 2.41 4.93
CA PHE A 370 17.61 3.49 4.13
C PHE A 370 17.66 4.77 4.94
N ALA A 371 18.74 5.50 4.78
CA ALA A 371 18.94 6.77 5.46
C ALA A 371 19.42 7.82 4.46
N GLY A 372 18.92 9.04 4.62
CA GLY A 372 19.30 10.20 3.83
C GLY A 372 19.80 11.34 4.69
N TYR A 373 20.57 12.25 4.10
CA TYR A 373 21.10 13.40 4.80
C TYR A 373 19.99 14.40 5.17
N GLN A 374 20.02 14.94 6.38
CA GLN A 374 19.10 15.97 6.85
C GLN A 374 19.53 17.34 6.32
N ILE A 375 18.84 17.84 5.29
CA ILE A 375 19.23 19.05 4.57
C ILE A 375 19.17 20.31 5.46
N ASP A 376 18.18 20.38 6.35
CA ASP A 376 17.90 21.54 7.21
C ASP A 376 18.16 21.28 8.70
N GLY A 377 19.03 20.31 9.00
CA GLY A 377 19.32 19.91 10.37
C GLY A 377 18.13 19.27 11.10
N GLY A 378 17.11 18.83 10.36
CA GLY A 378 15.89 18.22 10.89
C GLY A 378 14.88 19.22 11.45
N ALA A 379 15.04 20.52 11.19
CA ALA A 379 14.11 21.55 11.66
C ALA A 379 12.72 21.44 11.01
N ASN A 380 12.67 20.96 9.76
CA ASN A 380 11.43 20.64 9.07
C ASN A 380 11.47 19.18 8.64
N ALA A 381 10.63 18.35 9.25
CA ALA A 381 10.46 16.98 8.82
C ALA A 381 10.07 16.95 7.33
N THR A 382 11.06 16.80 6.51
CA THR A 382 11.05 16.31 5.15
C THR A 382 10.12 16.94 4.11
N SER A 383 10.65 17.80 3.31
CA SER A 383 10.27 17.93 1.90
C SER A 383 10.73 16.73 1.03
N PHE A 384 11.46 15.76 1.60
CA PHE A 384 12.17 14.72 0.86
C PHE A 384 12.20 13.40 1.65
N ASP A 385 11.82 12.30 1.01
CA ASP A 385 12.01 10.95 1.51
C ASP A 385 12.98 10.20 0.60
N PHE A 386 14.09 9.72 1.16
CA PHE A 386 15.15 9.08 0.40
C PHE A 386 14.69 7.79 -0.27
N SER A 387 13.84 7.00 0.37
CA SER A 387 13.32 5.76 -0.23
C SER A 387 12.41 6.03 -1.43
N ASN A 388 11.58 7.07 -1.40
CA ASN A 388 10.80 7.48 -2.56
C ASN A 388 11.70 7.92 -3.72
N ALA A 389 12.68 8.80 -3.44
CA ALA A 389 13.61 9.28 -4.47
C ALA A 389 14.42 8.13 -5.09
N ASN A 390 14.76 7.12 -4.28
CA ASN A 390 15.48 5.93 -4.74
C ASN A 390 14.72 5.15 -5.82
N ILE A 391 13.38 5.10 -5.76
CA ILE A 391 12.58 4.28 -6.67
C ILE A 391 11.93 5.07 -7.82
N GLU A 392 11.54 6.33 -7.61
CA GLU A 392 10.70 7.06 -8.59
C GLU A 392 11.37 7.17 -9.95
N ASN A 393 12.61 7.66 -10.00
CA ASN A 393 13.31 7.91 -11.26
C ASN A 393 13.69 6.63 -12.01
N CYS A 394 14.18 5.62 -11.31
CA CYS A 394 14.65 4.40 -11.94
C CYS A 394 13.47 3.56 -12.48
N PHE A 395 12.36 3.50 -11.77
CA PHE A 395 11.19 2.76 -12.22
C PHE A 395 10.53 3.39 -13.45
N LEU A 396 10.28 4.71 -13.43
CA LEU A 396 9.67 5.39 -14.58
C LEU A 396 10.54 5.24 -15.84
N THR A 397 11.85 5.49 -15.72
CA THR A 397 12.76 5.40 -16.87
C THR A 397 12.82 3.99 -17.44
N ALA A 398 12.93 2.96 -16.58
CA ALA A 398 12.97 1.57 -17.01
C ALA A 398 11.63 1.13 -17.63
N PHE A 399 10.50 1.55 -17.05
CA PHE A 399 9.17 1.26 -17.57
C PHE A 399 8.94 1.86 -18.95
N GLU A 400 9.21 3.16 -19.14
CA GLU A 400 9.06 3.82 -20.43
C GLU A 400 9.94 3.18 -21.51
N ALA A 401 11.17 2.79 -21.15
CA ALA A 401 12.05 2.07 -22.08
C ALA A 401 11.48 0.68 -22.44
N TYR A 402 10.97 -0.05 -21.47
CA TYR A 402 10.42 -1.39 -21.65
C TYR A 402 9.16 -1.38 -22.53
N VAL A 403 8.17 -0.54 -22.19
CA VAL A 403 6.89 -0.52 -22.93
C VAL A 403 7.07 -0.06 -24.37
N ARG A 404 8.00 0.86 -24.63
CA ARG A 404 8.29 1.36 -25.99
C ARG A 404 9.10 0.36 -26.82
N ASN A 405 10.13 -0.26 -26.23
CA ASN A 405 11.09 -1.06 -26.97
C ASN A 405 10.65 -2.53 -27.15
N GLU A 406 10.01 -3.12 -26.14
CA GLU A 406 9.60 -4.53 -26.17
C GLU A 406 8.10 -4.72 -26.37
N LEU A 407 7.25 -3.88 -25.75
CA LEU A 407 5.80 -4.03 -25.87
C LEU A 407 5.20 -3.26 -27.05
N ASN A 408 6.01 -2.54 -27.84
CA ASN A 408 5.57 -1.71 -28.98
C ASN A 408 4.50 -0.67 -28.62
N TYR A 409 4.38 -0.34 -27.33
CA TYR A 409 3.41 0.64 -26.88
C TYR A 409 4.05 2.03 -26.85
N LYS A 410 3.61 2.90 -27.76
CA LYS A 410 4.07 4.30 -27.88
C LYS A 410 2.93 5.22 -27.51
N ASN A 411 3.11 5.96 -26.45
CA ASN A 411 2.16 6.96 -25.96
C ASN A 411 2.92 8.20 -25.50
N ASP A 412 2.52 9.36 -25.99
CA ASP A 412 3.18 10.64 -25.64
C ASP A 412 2.47 11.36 -24.49
N ASN A 413 1.39 10.78 -23.95
CA ASN A 413 0.78 11.28 -22.72
C ASN A 413 1.70 11.00 -21.52
N ILE A 414 1.57 11.83 -20.50
CA ILE A 414 2.30 11.66 -19.24
C ILE A 414 1.84 10.38 -18.55
N TYR A 415 2.79 9.51 -18.20
CA TYR A 415 2.57 8.41 -17.27
C TYR A 415 2.64 8.94 -15.83
N TYR A 416 1.49 9.03 -15.16
CA TYR A 416 1.43 9.53 -13.78
C TYR A 416 1.79 8.43 -12.77
N VAL A 417 3.02 8.46 -12.28
CA VAL A 417 3.53 7.45 -11.34
C VAL A 417 2.83 7.54 -9.99
N SER A 418 2.66 8.75 -9.45
CA SER A 418 2.06 8.96 -8.13
C SER A 418 1.41 10.35 -7.99
N GLY A 419 0.60 10.53 -6.92
CA GLY A 419 0.09 11.84 -6.52
C GLY A 419 -1.11 12.36 -7.32
N ASN A 420 -1.76 11.54 -8.14
CA ASN A 420 -2.88 11.92 -9.02
C ASN A 420 -4.18 11.18 -8.69
N ALA A 421 -4.42 10.84 -7.41
CA ALA A 421 -5.72 10.30 -7.02
C ALA A 421 -6.86 11.25 -7.41
N PRO A 422 -8.00 10.72 -7.85
CA PRO A 422 -9.24 11.48 -7.89
C PRO A 422 -9.55 12.15 -6.53
N PRO A 423 -10.42 13.16 -6.47
CA PRO A 423 -10.85 13.70 -5.19
C PRO A 423 -11.31 12.59 -4.25
N TRP A 424 -10.61 12.41 -3.13
CA TRP A 424 -10.76 11.25 -2.26
C TRP A 424 -11.51 11.59 -0.98
N SER A 425 -12.47 10.76 -0.61
CA SER A 425 -13.21 10.85 0.63
C SER A 425 -13.36 9.49 1.29
N GLY A 426 -13.59 9.48 2.61
CA GLY A 426 -13.81 8.27 3.40
C GLY A 426 -12.53 7.65 3.98
N GLU A 427 -12.73 6.69 4.86
CA GLU A 427 -11.68 5.96 5.58
C GLU A 427 -11.27 4.70 4.83
N TYR A 428 -10.03 4.24 5.07
CA TYR A 428 -9.51 2.99 4.51
C TYR A 428 -9.87 1.83 5.43
N ASN A 429 -11.12 1.36 5.36
CA ASN A 429 -11.56 0.22 6.13
C ASN A 429 -12.36 -0.74 5.26
N THR A 430 -11.79 -1.93 5.01
CA THR A 430 -12.38 -3.00 4.19
C THR A 430 -12.36 -4.34 4.92
N VAL A 431 -12.23 -4.32 6.24
CA VAL A 431 -12.27 -5.53 7.08
C VAL A 431 -13.58 -6.28 6.87
N VAL A 432 -14.72 -5.57 6.90
CA VAL A 432 -16.05 -6.18 6.71
C VAL A 432 -16.18 -6.82 5.32
N ASN A 433 -15.60 -6.22 4.29
CA ASN A 433 -15.59 -6.81 2.94
C ASN A 433 -14.79 -8.13 2.91
N LEU A 434 -13.64 -8.16 3.57
CA LEU A 434 -12.82 -9.37 3.67
C LEU A 434 -13.56 -10.49 4.46
N GLU A 435 -14.19 -10.15 5.58
CA GLU A 435 -15.02 -11.04 6.37
C GLU A 435 -16.21 -11.59 5.57
N THR A 436 -16.87 -10.73 4.77
CA THR A 436 -17.94 -11.12 3.84
C THR A 436 -17.43 -12.10 2.79
N GLY A 437 -16.24 -11.82 2.21
CA GLY A 437 -15.58 -12.71 1.25
C GLY A 437 -15.39 -14.12 1.83
N PHE A 438 -14.84 -14.24 3.04
CA PHE A 438 -14.69 -15.53 3.72
C PHE A 438 -16.02 -16.19 4.09
N SER A 439 -17.00 -15.40 4.52
CA SER A 439 -18.30 -15.93 4.93
C SER A 439 -19.07 -16.59 3.77
N LYS A 440 -18.99 -15.97 2.58
CA LYS A 440 -19.67 -16.47 1.38
C LYS A 440 -18.82 -17.47 0.58
N ASN A 441 -17.50 -17.38 0.68
CA ASN A 441 -16.55 -18.28 0.03
C ASN A 441 -15.51 -18.79 1.04
N PRO A 442 -15.83 -19.83 1.82
CA PRO A 442 -14.93 -20.38 2.84
C PRO A 442 -13.70 -21.10 2.24
N HIS A 443 -13.60 -21.22 0.92
CA HIS A 443 -12.45 -21.80 0.23
C HIS A 443 -11.40 -20.75 -0.15
N MET A 444 -11.74 -19.46 -0.12
CA MET A 444 -10.82 -18.37 -0.39
C MET A 444 -9.61 -18.43 0.55
N LYS A 445 -8.43 -18.18 0.01
CA LYS A 445 -7.19 -18.09 0.79
C LYS A 445 -6.70 -16.63 0.86
N LEU A 446 -6.06 -16.30 1.97
CA LEU A 446 -5.43 -15.00 2.20
C LEU A 446 -3.95 -15.19 2.49
N PHE A 447 -3.12 -14.43 1.80
CA PHE A 447 -1.71 -14.28 2.12
C PHE A 447 -1.39 -12.82 2.46
N VAL A 448 -0.65 -12.59 3.55
CA VAL A 448 -0.26 -11.24 3.99
C VAL A 448 1.24 -11.16 4.16
N GLY A 449 1.89 -10.36 3.31
CA GLY A 449 3.32 -10.07 3.38
C GLY A 449 3.61 -8.77 4.13
N MET A 450 4.58 -8.78 5.04
CA MET A 450 4.91 -7.66 5.93
C MET A 450 6.42 -7.45 6.03
N GLY A 451 6.87 -6.23 5.79
CA GLY A 451 8.25 -5.82 6.03
C GLY A 451 8.46 -5.32 7.45
N TYR A 452 9.53 -5.77 8.11
CA TYR A 452 9.85 -5.33 9.49
C TYR A 452 10.23 -3.86 9.59
N TYR A 453 10.66 -3.24 8.48
CA TYR A 453 11.21 -1.88 8.42
C TYR A 453 10.30 -0.90 7.65
N ASP A 454 9.02 -1.24 7.52
CA ASP A 454 8.02 -0.44 6.82
C ASP A 454 7.38 0.59 7.74
N PHE A 455 7.74 1.88 7.60
CA PHE A 455 7.08 2.98 8.31
C PHE A 455 5.83 3.50 7.61
N ALA A 456 5.59 3.09 6.36
CA ALA A 456 4.38 3.48 5.64
C ALA A 456 3.17 2.65 6.09
N CYS A 457 3.37 1.34 6.24
CA CYS A 457 2.38 0.37 6.72
C CYS A 457 3.05 -0.59 7.72
N PRO A 458 3.24 -0.18 8.97
CA PRO A 458 3.86 -1.01 10.00
C PRO A 458 3.19 -2.37 10.13
N PHE A 459 3.95 -3.41 10.42
CA PHE A 459 3.45 -4.79 10.44
C PHE A 459 2.49 -5.09 11.61
N TYR A 460 2.67 -4.44 12.75
CA TYR A 460 1.94 -4.77 13.98
C TYR A 460 0.44 -4.46 13.94
N PRO A 461 -0.05 -3.32 13.37
CA PRO A 461 -1.47 -3.10 13.16
C PRO A 461 -2.14 -4.18 12.30
N VAL A 462 -1.39 -4.70 11.32
CA VAL A 462 -1.88 -5.77 10.45
C VAL A 462 -2.10 -7.05 11.24
N GLU A 463 -1.15 -7.43 12.09
CA GLU A 463 -1.29 -8.58 13.01
C GLU A 463 -2.50 -8.43 13.91
N TRP A 464 -2.69 -7.22 14.48
CA TRP A 464 -3.85 -6.93 15.31
C TRP A 464 -5.16 -7.10 14.53
N THR A 465 -5.25 -6.55 13.32
CA THR A 465 -6.44 -6.67 12.48
C THR A 465 -6.73 -8.13 12.14
N LEU A 466 -5.72 -8.91 11.72
CA LEU A 466 -5.89 -10.33 11.41
C LEU A 466 -6.37 -11.15 12.62
N ALA A 467 -5.87 -10.85 13.81
CA ALA A 467 -6.30 -11.51 15.04
C ALA A 467 -7.78 -11.22 15.39
N HIS A 468 -8.28 -10.04 15.01
CA HIS A 468 -9.63 -9.57 15.32
C HIS A 468 -10.65 -9.80 14.19
N LEU A 469 -10.27 -10.43 13.08
CA LEU A 469 -11.22 -10.80 12.02
C LEU A 469 -12.35 -11.66 12.58
N LYS A 470 -13.58 -11.32 12.23
CA LYS A 470 -14.79 -12.06 12.63
C LYS A 470 -15.07 -13.21 11.65
N VAL A 471 -14.15 -14.15 11.62
CA VAL A 471 -14.25 -15.40 10.85
C VAL A 471 -14.00 -16.58 11.78
N SER A 472 -14.39 -17.79 11.36
CA SER A 472 -14.19 -18.99 12.18
C SER A 472 -12.70 -19.26 12.45
N ASP A 473 -12.39 -19.93 13.57
CA ASP A 473 -11.03 -20.35 13.89
C ASP A 473 -10.45 -21.29 12.84
N GLU A 474 -11.30 -22.09 12.19
CA GLU A 474 -10.92 -22.94 11.08
C GLU A 474 -10.42 -22.11 9.88
N VAL A 475 -11.12 -21.03 9.51
CA VAL A 475 -10.71 -20.10 8.45
C VAL A 475 -9.40 -19.42 8.84
N LYS A 476 -9.28 -18.89 10.07
CA LYS A 476 -8.04 -18.27 10.55
C LYS A 476 -6.85 -19.22 10.42
N LYS A 477 -7.01 -20.46 10.84
CA LYS A 477 -5.94 -21.47 10.86
C LYS A 477 -5.57 -22.00 9.47
N ASN A 478 -6.56 -22.23 8.61
CA ASN A 478 -6.37 -22.99 7.38
C ASN A 478 -6.31 -22.11 6.12
N ASN A 479 -6.85 -20.88 6.20
CA ASN A 479 -7.02 -20.03 5.03
C ASN A 479 -6.17 -18.75 5.07
N ILE A 480 -5.63 -18.37 6.23
CA ILE A 480 -4.82 -17.17 6.39
C ILE A 480 -3.36 -17.58 6.62
N SER A 481 -2.48 -17.05 5.81
CA SER A 481 -1.03 -17.23 5.94
C SER A 481 -0.31 -15.88 5.92
N THR A 482 0.82 -15.79 6.62
CA THR A 482 1.60 -14.56 6.77
C THR A 482 3.07 -14.81 6.44
N GLY A 483 3.72 -13.81 5.85
CA GLY A 483 5.16 -13.79 5.62
C GLY A 483 5.80 -12.52 6.19
N TYR A 484 6.95 -12.67 6.85
CA TYR A 484 7.73 -11.55 7.37
C TYR A 484 9.08 -11.46 6.65
N TYR A 485 9.49 -10.23 6.33
CA TYR A 485 10.66 -9.97 5.52
C TYR A 485 11.57 -8.92 6.16
N GLU A 486 12.86 -9.11 6.06
CA GLU A 486 13.87 -8.15 6.50
C GLU A 486 14.01 -7.00 5.48
N ALA A 487 12.89 -6.37 5.18
CA ALA A 487 12.74 -5.33 4.18
C ALA A 487 11.73 -4.27 4.66
N GLY A 488 11.60 -3.18 3.91
CA GLY A 488 10.57 -2.16 4.11
C GLY A 488 9.28 -2.46 3.34
N HIS A 489 8.63 -1.41 2.87
CA HIS A 489 7.34 -1.40 2.19
C HIS A 489 7.33 -2.25 0.91
N MET A 490 8.36 -2.10 0.09
CA MET A 490 8.55 -2.83 -1.16
C MET A 490 9.52 -4.00 -0.92
N VAL A 491 9.03 -5.09 -0.33
CA VAL A 491 9.88 -6.24 0.05
C VAL A 491 10.65 -6.83 -1.13
N TYR A 492 10.13 -6.67 -2.33
CA TYR A 492 10.64 -7.22 -3.57
C TYR A 492 11.83 -6.46 -4.17
N ILE A 493 12.20 -5.26 -3.69
CA ILE A 493 13.42 -4.59 -4.15
C ILE A 493 14.68 -5.12 -3.45
N ASP A 494 14.52 -5.75 -2.29
CA ASP A 494 15.58 -6.46 -1.57
C ASP A 494 15.66 -7.91 -2.08
N GLN A 495 16.73 -8.28 -2.77
CA GLN A 495 16.80 -9.56 -3.47
C GLN A 495 16.57 -10.81 -2.58
N PRO A 496 17.16 -10.92 -1.37
CA PRO A 496 16.85 -12.03 -0.48
C PRO A 496 15.39 -12.10 -0.07
N SER A 497 14.79 -10.96 0.24
CA SER A 497 13.38 -10.86 0.61
C SER A 497 12.47 -11.16 -0.60
N ALA A 498 12.82 -10.71 -1.80
CA ALA A 498 12.09 -10.99 -3.03
C ALA A 498 12.02 -12.49 -3.34
N ALA A 499 13.13 -13.20 -3.23
CA ALA A 499 13.18 -14.66 -3.45
C ALA A 499 12.34 -15.42 -2.42
N LYS A 500 12.41 -15.03 -1.14
CA LYS A 500 11.56 -15.61 -0.08
C LYS A 500 10.09 -15.33 -0.32
N TYR A 501 9.76 -14.09 -0.72
CA TYR A 501 8.39 -13.67 -1.00
C TYR A 501 7.78 -14.46 -2.17
N HIS A 502 8.52 -14.64 -3.25
CA HIS A 502 8.10 -15.47 -4.38
C HIS A 502 7.82 -16.91 -3.95
N ALA A 503 8.73 -17.55 -3.21
CA ALA A 503 8.54 -18.92 -2.71
C ALA A 503 7.33 -19.06 -1.75
N ASP A 504 7.03 -18.04 -0.95
CA ASP A 504 5.84 -18.03 -0.10
C ASP A 504 4.56 -17.86 -0.93
N LEU A 505 4.59 -17.07 -2.02
CA LEU A 505 3.47 -16.94 -2.96
C LEU A 505 3.23 -18.21 -3.77
N GLU A 506 4.25 -18.96 -4.19
CA GLU A 506 4.08 -20.28 -4.84
C GLU A 506 3.31 -21.25 -3.94
N LYS A 507 3.67 -21.32 -2.65
CA LYS A 507 2.94 -22.13 -1.66
C LYS A 507 1.50 -21.66 -1.49
N PHE A 508 1.30 -20.33 -1.41
CA PHE A 508 -0.02 -19.74 -1.31
C PHE A 508 -0.90 -20.10 -2.50
N VAL A 509 -0.42 -19.90 -3.73
CA VAL A 509 -1.15 -20.27 -4.95
C VAL A 509 -1.49 -21.75 -4.94
N THR A 510 -0.52 -22.61 -4.65
CA THR A 510 -0.73 -24.06 -4.59
C THR A 510 -1.82 -24.43 -3.59
N SER A 511 -1.89 -23.74 -2.44
CA SER A 511 -2.91 -23.99 -1.41
C SER A 511 -4.32 -23.52 -1.80
N ALA A 512 -4.40 -22.56 -2.71
CA ALA A 512 -5.65 -21.92 -3.16
C ALA A 512 -6.20 -22.53 -4.47
N MET A 513 -5.43 -23.40 -5.12
CA MET A 513 -5.90 -24.09 -6.33
C MET A 513 -6.93 -25.17 -6.00
N PRO A 514 -7.94 -25.37 -6.86
CA PRO A 514 -8.84 -26.52 -6.76
C PRO A 514 -8.06 -27.83 -6.75
N LYS A 515 -8.46 -28.74 -5.88
CA LYS A 515 -7.88 -30.09 -5.77
C LYS A 515 -8.45 -31.02 -6.83
#